data_f58e75cb74f969483b7136fa18ae05ef
#
_entry.id   f58e75cb74f969483b7136fa18ae05ef
#
_cell.length_a   1.000
_cell.length_b   1.000
_cell.length_c   1.000
_cell.angle_alpha   90.00
_cell.angle_beta   90.00
_cell.angle_gamma   90.00
#
_symmetry.space_group_name_H-M   'P 1'
#
loop_
_entity.id
_entity.type
_entity.pdbx_description
1 polymer ?
#
loop_
_entity_poly.entity_id
_entity_poly.type
_entity_poly.pdbx_seq_one_letter_code
_entity_poly.pdbx_strand_id
1 'polypeptide(L)'
;MLKKDRFKAFVEYFSTHQPDAKTELNYTNPYELLVAVILSAQCTDKRINQITPKLFERFPNPFVLSQGSVEEIFEYIRSVSYPNNKAKHLAGMAKILVEKFNGEIPSSMEDLQKLPGVGRKTANVITSVVFEAPSMAVDTHVFRVANRLGLTRNATTPLAVEKQLIEYLPEETIRHAHHWLILHGRYVCLARRPKCEVCPITYFCKYYAYQQTATALTKAAAAERKKEREAQQRRKANKLSTALKKFEVKE
;
A
#
# COMPACT_ATOMS: atom_id res chain seq x y z
N MET A 1 10.13 -20.62 -4.07
CA MET A 1 10.50 -20.13 -2.71
C MET A 1 9.31 -20.31 -1.78
N LEU A 2 9.52 -20.88 -0.59
CA LEU A 2 8.50 -21.07 0.43
C LEU A 2 8.07 -19.72 1.05
N LYS A 3 6.87 -19.67 1.67
CA LYS A 3 6.36 -18.44 2.30
C LYS A 3 7.30 -17.95 3.41
N LYS A 4 7.79 -18.87 4.27
CA LYS A 4 8.71 -18.54 5.36
C LYS A 4 10.03 -17.93 4.88
N ASP A 5 10.61 -18.47 3.80
CA ASP A 5 11.85 -17.94 3.23
C ASP A 5 11.66 -16.54 2.64
N ARG A 6 10.47 -16.28 2.10
CA ARG A 6 10.09 -14.98 1.56
C ARG A 6 9.96 -13.91 2.64
N PHE A 7 9.39 -14.27 3.80
CA PHE A 7 9.38 -13.39 4.97
C PHE A 7 10.78 -13.11 5.49
N LYS A 8 11.63 -14.14 5.58
CA LYS A 8 13.04 -13.96 5.98
C LYS A 8 13.76 -12.99 5.05
N ALA A 9 13.68 -13.21 3.74
CA ALA A 9 14.29 -12.33 2.75
C ALA A 9 13.73 -10.90 2.78
N PHE A 10 12.43 -10.75 3.04
CA PHE A 10 11.78 -9.46 3.19
C PHE A 10 12.33 -8.69 4.40
N VAL A 11 12.35 -9.32 5.57
CA VAL A 11 12.85 -8.69 6.80
C VAL A 11 14.33 -8.35 6.66
N GLU A 12 15.16 -9.28 6.20
CA GLU A 12 16.60 -9.10 6.02
C GLU A 12 16.89 -7.91 5.09
N TYR A 13 16.23 -7.85 3.94
CA TYR A 13 16.44 -6.75 2.99
C TYR A 13 16.07 -5.40 3.62
N PHE A 14 14.86 -5.27 4.14
CA PHE A 14 14.37 -3.97 4.59
C PHE A 14 14.98 -3.50 5.90
N SER A 15 15.32 -4.39 6.83
CA SER A 15 16.05 -4.04 8.05
C SER A 15 17.43 -3.47 7.74
N THR A 16 18.08 -3.96 6.67
CA THR A 16 19.40 -3.47 6.26
C THR A 16 19.32 -2.15 5.48
N HIS A 17 18.33 -2.01 4.56
CA HIS A 17 18.31 -0.90 3.60
C HIS A 17 17.37 0.24 3.99
N GLN A 18 16.43 0.00 4.91
CA GLN A 18 15.44 0.98 5.36
C GLN A 18 15.16 0.84 6.88
N PRO A 19 16.19 0.83 7.75
CA PRO A 19 16.01 0.63 9.19
C PRO A 19 15.12 1.71 9.80
N ASP A 20 15.22 2.96 9.34
CA ASP A 20 14.53 4.13 9.88
C ASP A 20 13.22 4.47 9.15
N ALA A 21 12.63 3.49 8.46
CA ALA A 21 11.37 3.72 7.74
C ALA A 21 10.26 4.15 8.71
N LYS A 22 9.65 5.31 8.44
CA LYS A 22 8.61 5.94 9.26
C LYS A 22 7.54 6.61 8.42
N THR A 23 6.50 7.11 9.08
CA THR A 23 5.44 7.89 8.41
C THR A 23 6.01 9.18 7.80
N GLU A 24 5.44 9.60 6.67
CA GLU A 24 5.76 10.88 6.02
C GLU A 24 4.90 12.05 6.54
N LEU A 25 3.97 11.79 7.48
CA LEU A 25 3.20 12.83 8.15
C LEU A 25 4.09 13.57 9.17
N ASN A 26 3.97 14.89 9.19
CA ASN A 26 4.64 15.75 10.17
C ASN A 26 3.79 15.88 11.42
N TYR A 27 4.39 15.63 12.57
CA TYR A 27 3.76 15.77 13.89
C TYR A 27 4.85 15.92 14.97
N THR A 28 4.50 16.52 16.10
CA THR A 28 5.40 16.73 17.25
C THR A 28 4.96 15.94 18.49
N ASN A 29 3.70 15.51 18.54
CA ASN A 29 3.11 14.81 19.66
C ASN A 29 2.01 13.83 19.21
N PRO A 30 1.52 12.91 20.07
CA PRO A 30 0.50 11.93 19.74
C PRO A 30 -0.83 12.52 19.25
N TYR A 31 -1.26 13.66 19.79
CA TYR A 31 -2.48 14.33 19.35
C TYR A 31 -2.37 14.81 17.89
N GLU A 32 -1.28 15.47 17.56
CA GLU A 32 -1.04 15.92 16.19
C GLU A 32 -1.01 14.75 15.20
N LEU A 33 -0.37 13.63 15.58
CA LEU A 33 -0.38 12.42 14.75
C LEU A 33 -1.80 11.90 14.54
N LEU A 34 -2.62 11.79 15.59
CA LEU A 34 -4.00 11.31 15.48
C LEU A 34 -4.81 12.19 14.52
N VAL A 35 -4.74 13.51 14.68
CA VAL A 35 -5.38 14.49 13.79
C VAL A 35 -4.90 14.32 12.35
N ALA A 36 -3.59 14.26 12.13
CA ALA A 36 -3.00 14.11 10.80
C ALA A 36 -3.43 12.80 10.13
N VAL A 37 -3.50 11.69 10.87
CA VAL A 37 -3.93 10.39 10.34
C VAL A 37 -5.42 10.40 9.99
N ILE A 38 -6.29 11.01 10.81
CA ILE A 38 -7.72 11.18 10.47
C ILE A 38 -7.86 12.01 9.18
N LEU A 39 -7.10 13.08 9.05
CA LEU A 39 -7.11 13.95 7.88
C LEU A 39 -6.54 13.27 6.63
N SER A 40 -5.61 12.32 6.77
CA SER A 40 -4.96 11.63 5.65
C SER A 40 -5.87 10.64 4.90
N ALA A 41 -7.03 10.30 5.46
CA ALA A 41 -8.00 9.43 4.79
C ALA A 41 -8.40 10.00 3.41
N GLN A 42 -8.04 9.27 2.33
CA GLN A 42 -8.21 9.67 0.93
C GLN A 42 -7.58 11.03 0.58
N CYS A 43 -6.50 11.40 1.26
CA CYS A 43 -5.72 12.59 0.98
C CYS A 43 -4.22 12.24 1.00
N THR A 44 -3.39 13.00 0.28
CA THR A 44 -1.94 12.77 0.29
C THR A 44 -1.29 13.34 1.55
N ASP A 45 -0.27 12.68 2.09
CA ASP A 45 0.49 13.16 3.24
C ASP A 45 1.08 14.56 2.97
N LYS A 46 1.55 14.80 1.74
CA LYS A 46 2.01 16.13 1.32
C LYS A 46 0.95 17.22 1.54
N ARG A 47 -0.32 16.93 1.20
CA ARG A 47 -1.41 17.89 1.41
C ARG A 47 -1.70 18.11 2.89
N ILE A 48 -1.68 17.03 3.67
CA ILE A 48 -1.88 17.13 5.12
C ILE A 48 -0.77 17.97 5.75
N ASN A 49 0.48 17.70 5.43
CA ASN A 49 1.62 18.46 5.94
C ASN A 49 1.60 19.96 5.57
N GLN A 50 0.87 20.35 4.52
CA GLN A 50 0.68 21.75 4.15
C GLN A 50 -0.34 22.48 5.01
N ILE A 51 -1.37 21.77 5.50
CA ILE A 51 -2.48 22.41 6.21
C ILE A 51 -2.37 22.30 7.73
N THR A 52 -1.76 21.23 8.24
CA THR A 52 -1.68 20.95 9.67
C THR A 52 -0.92 22.00 10.48
N PRO A 53 0.13 22.68 9.99
CA PRO A 53 0.80 23.73 10.79
C PRO A 53 -0.16 24.83 11.26
N LYS A 54 -0.98 25.37 10.38
CA LYS A 54 -1.98 26.39 10.74
C LYS A 54 -3.08 25.85 11.63
N LEU A 55 -3.48 24.60 11.41
CA LEU A 55 -4.46 23.93 12.25
C LEU A 55 -3.94 23.74 13.68
N PHE A 56 -2.68 23.32 13.85
CA PHE A 56 -2.08 23.09 15.16
C PHE A 56 -1.70 24.40 15.87
N GLU A 57 -1.37 25.46 15.16
CA GLU A 57 -1.22 26.79 15.72
C GLU A 57 -2.52 27.26 16.39
N ARG A 58 -3.67 27.04 15.76
CA ARG A 58 -4.99 27.41 16.29
C ARG A 58 -5.52 26.43 17.34
N PHE A 59 -5.27 25.15 17.16
CA PHE A 59 -5.74 24.05 17.99
C PHE A 59 -4.58 23.16 18.47
N PRO A 60 -3.76 23.64 19.42
CA PRO A 60 -2.51 22.97 19.79
C PRO A 60 -2.71 21.69 20.62
N ASN A 61 -3.89 21.45 21.16
CA ASN A 61 -4.19 20.30 22.00
C ASN A 61 -5.69 19.94 21.96
N PRO A 62 -6.09 18.76 22.48
CA PRO A 62 -7.50 18.34 22.52
C PRO A 62 -8.42 19.31 23.25
N PHE A 63 -7.96 19.97 24.31
CA PHE A 63 -8.78 20.89 25.11
C PHE A 63 -9.23 22.09 24.27
N VAL A 64 -8.31 22.71 23.55
CA VAL A 64 -8.62 23.84 22.67
C VAL A 64 -9.49 23.39 21.49
N LEU A 65 -9.16 22.23 20.88
CA LEU A 65 -9.93 21.70 19.75
C LEU A 65 -11.38 21.33 20.16
N SER A 66 -11.60 20.85 21.38
CA SER A 66 -12.93 20.49 21.89
C SER A 66 -13.88 21.69 22.02
N GLN A 67 -13.32 22.89 22.15
CA GLN A 67 -14.06 24.16 22.24
C GLN A 67 -14.31 24.80 20.87
N GLY A 68 -13.58 24.35 19.83
CA GLY A 68 -13.75 24.84 18.46
C GLY A 68 -15.09 24.39 17.85
N SER A 69 -15.73 25.26 17.08
CA SER A 69 -16.91 24.88 16.30
C SER A 69 -16.52 24.04 15.08
N VAL A 70 -17.45 23.24 14.57
CA VAL A 70 -17.24 22.43 13.35
C VAL A 70 -16.93 23.35 12.16
N GLU A 71 -17.59 24.50 12.08
CA GLU A 71 -17.42 25.51 11.05
C GLU A 71 -16.01 26.12 11.10
N GLU A 72 -15.52 26.45 12.31
CA GLU A 72 -14.17 26.97 12.50
C GLU A 72 -13.11 25.93 12.08
N ILE A 73 -13.23 24.67 12.53
CA ILE A 73 -12.33 23.58 12.14
C ILE A 73 -12.34 23.39 10.61
N PHE A 74 -13.54 23.45 10.00
CA PHE A 74 -13.70 23.30 8.55
C PHE A 74 -12.86 24.31 7.77
N GLU A 75 -12.79 25.57 8.20
CA GLU A 75 -12.02 26.60 7.50
C GLU A 75 -10.52 26.24 7.36
N TYR A 76 -9.95 25.59 8.37
CA TYR A 76 -8.55 25.11 8.30
C TYR A 76 -8.34 23.89 7.41
N ILE A 77 -9.37 23.06 7.23
CA ILE A 77 -9.24 21.79 6.51
C ILE A 77 -10.06 21.72 5.22
N ARG A 78 -10.69 22.81 4.76
CA ARG A 78 -11.59 22.84 3.59
C ARG A 78 -11.02 22.25 2.29
N SER A 79 -9.71 22.17 2.21
CA SER A 79 -9.00 21.69 1.02
C SER A 79 -8.64 20.20 1.05
N VAL A 80 -9.01 19.47 2.10
CA VAL A 80 -8.85 18.01 2.16
C VAL A 80 -10.09 17.30 1.58
N SER A 81 -9.97 16.02 1.29
CA SER A 81 -11.10 15.20 0.87
C SER A 81 -12.12 15.07 2.02
N TYR A 82 -13.40 15.26 1.72
CA TYR A 82 -14.52 15.14 2.69
C TYR A 82 -14.40 16.05 3.94
N PRO A 83 -14.14 17.36 3.77
CA PRO A 83 -13.79 18.24 4.88
C PRO A 83 -14.91 18.39 5.91
N ASN A 84 -16.18 18.41 5.50
CA ASN A 84 -17.32 18.50 6.42
C ASN A 84 -17.38 17.35 7.43
N ASN A 85 -17.22 16.11 6.95
CA ASN A 85 -17.21 14.94 7.82
C ASN A 85 -15.97 14.91 8.72
N LYS A 86 -14.80 15.31 8.19
CA LYS A 86 -13.57 15.37 8.97
C LYS A 86 -13.62 16.44 10.05
N ALA A 87 -14.20 17.62 9.78
CA ALA A 87 -14.40 18.64 10.81
C ALA A 87 -15.28 18.13 11.95
N LYS A 88 -16.41 17.48 11.63
CA LYS A 88 -17.27 16.82 12.63
C LYS A 88 -16.53 15.74 13.42
N HIS A 89 -15.71 14.92 12.75
CA HIS A 89 -14.91 13.88 13.39
C HIS A 89 -13.88 14.49 14.35
N LEU A 90 -13.16 15.53 13.94
CA LEU A 90 -12.15 16.17 14.78
C LEU A 90 -12.80 16.82 16.03
N ALA A 91 -13.91 17.55 15.87
CA ALA A 91 -14.65 18.15 16.98
C ALA A 91 -15.15 17.07 17.98
N GLY A 92 -15.76 16.00 17.45
CA GLY A 92 -16.28 14.91 18.28
C GLY A 92 -15.17 14.11 18.95
N MET A 93 -14.07 13.83 18.23
CA MET A 93 -12.89 13.16 18.78
C MET A 93 -12.28 13.95 19.94
N ALA A 94 -12.10 15.27 19.78
CA ALA A 94 -11.53 16.11 20.82
C ALA A 94 -12.41 16.14 22.08
N LYS A 95 -13.74 16.23 21.93
CA LYS A 95 -14.69 16.16 23.06
C LYS A 95 -14.55 14.87 23.83
N ILE A 96 -14.52 13.72 23.14
CA ILE A 96 -14.39 12.41 23.79
C ILE A 96 -13.01 12.27 24.47
N LEU A 97 -11.93 12.76 23.85
CA LEU A 97 -10.61 12.75 24.47
C LEU A 97 -10.62 13.54 25.80
N VAL A 98 -11.21 14.71 25.81
CA VAL A 98 -11.27 15.53 27.03
C VAL A 98 -12.17 14.90 28.08
N GLU A 99 -13.38 14.46 27.71
CA GLU A 99 -14.37 13.95 28.64
C GLU A 99 -14.05 12.58 29.24
N LYS A 100 -13.43 11.68 28.45
CA LYS A 100 -13.22 10.30 28.86
C LYS A 100 -11.76 9.94 29.09
N PHE A 101 -10.81 10.68 28.52
CA PHE A 101 -9.39 10.36 28.55
C PHE A 101 -8.52 11.52 29.04
N ASN A 102 -9.12 12.53 29.66
CA ASN A 102 -8.41 13.72 30.19
C ASN A 102 -7.46 14.37 29.16
N GLY A 103 -7.83 14.38 27.88
CA GLY A 103 -7.04 14.90 26.78
C GLY A 103 -5.91 13.97 26.28
N GLU A 104 -5.73 12.81 26.90
CA GLU A 104 -4.71 11.84 26.52
C GLU A 104 -5.19 10.91 25.38
N ILE A 105 -4.26 10.44 24.56
CA ILE A 105 -4.55 9.45 23.53
C ILE A 105 -4.60 8.05 24.16
N PRO A 106 -5.72 7.31 24.07
CA PRO A 106 -5.81 5.98 24.65
C PRO A 106 -4.91 4.99 23.89
N SER A 107 -4.30 4.04 24.62
CA SER A 107 -3.41 3.02 24.06
C SER A 107 -4.16 1.80 23.51
N SER A 108 -5.38 1.54 23.98
CA SER A 108 -6.14 0.37 23.57
C SER A 108 -6.80 0.56 22.20
N MET A 109 -6.78 -0.50 21.37
CA MET A 109 -7.49 -0.53 20.10
C MET A 109 -8.99 -0.27 20.24
N GLU A 110 -9.58 -0.76 21.32
CA GLU A 110 -11.01 -0.60 21.60
C GLU A 110 -11.37 0.84 21.88
N ASP A 111 -10.61 1.54 22.72
CA ASP A 111 -10.86 2.92 23.08
C ASP A 111 -10.56 3.88 21.91
N LEU A 112 -9.48 3.62 21.16
CA LEU A 112 -9.19 4.38 19.95
C LEU A 112 -10.34 4.31 18.94
N GLN A 113 -10.96 3.16 18.76
CA GLN A 113 -12.08 3.00 17.81
C GLN A 113 -13.41 3.63 18.31
N LYS A 114 -13.52 4.05 19.57
CA LYS A 114 -14.63 4.85 20.09
C LYS A 114 -14.54 6.32 19.65
N LEU A 115 -13.36 6.77 19.20
CA LEU A 115 -13.14 8.14 18.75
C LEU A 115 -13.69 8.34 17.32
N PRO A 116 -14.50 9.39 17.08
CA PRO A 116 -14.99 9.72 15.75
C PRO A 116 -13.86 9.87 14.73
N GLY A 117 -14.01 9.24 13.56
CA GLY A 117 -13.00 9.23 12.51
C GLY A 117 -11.88 8.21 12.69
N VAL A 118 -11.87 7.45 13.78
CA VAL A 118 -10.87 6.42 14.06
C VAL A 118 -11.44 5.03 13.77
N GLY A 119 -11.14 4.51 12.60
CA GLY A 119 -11.40 3.10 12.27
C GLY A 119 -10.21 2.20 12.66
N ARG A 120 -10.34 0.88 12.44
CA ARG A 120 -9.29 -0.11 12.72
C ARG A 120 -7.93 0.28 12.15
N LYS A 121 -7.88 0.77 10.91
CA LYS A 121 -6.61 1.18 10.27
C LYS A 121 -5.95 2.34 11.04
N THR A 122 -6.72 3.38 11.37
CA THR A 122 -6.20 4.53 12.12
C THR A 122 -5.73 4.10 13.51
N ALA A 123 -6.49 3.28 14.20
CA ALA A 123 -6.12 2.76 15.51
C ALA A 123 -4.81 1.94 15.43
N ASN A 124 -4.64 1.06 14.44
CA ASN A 124 -3.38 0.34 14.22
C ASN A 124 -2.18 1.28 13.96
N VAL A 125 -2.37 2.39 13.22
CA VAL A 125 -1.28 3.38 13.03
C VAL A 125 -0.91 4.02 14.36
N ILE A 126 -1.89 4.45 15.16
CA ILE A 126 -1.65 5.12 16.44
C ILE A 126 -0.98 4.16 17.43
N THR A 127 -1.50 2.94 17.58
CA THR A 127 -0.89 1.95 18.50
C THR A 127 0.54 1.60 18.07
N SER A 128 0.81 1.46 16.79
CA SER A 128 2.15 1.17 16.27
C SER A 128 3.13 2.32 16.47
N VAL A 129 2.72 3.55 16.15
CA VAL A 129 3.65 4.70 16.11
C VAL A 129 3.82 5.37 17.47
N VAL A 130 2.73 5.50 18.24
CA VAL A 130 2.75 6.19 19.55
C VAL A 130 3.14 5.26 20.68
N PHE A 131 2.61 4.04 20.66
CA PHE A 131 2.77 3.07 21.76
C PHE A 131 3.72 1.92 21.41
N GLU A 132 4.36 1.98 20.26
CA GLU A 132 5.30 0.96 19.77
C GLU A 132 4.75 -0.47 19.74
N ALA A 133 3.41 -0.60 19.75
CA ALA A 133 2.74 -1.88 19.73
C ALA A 133 2.98 -2.63 18.40
N PRO A 134 3.05 -3.97 18.41
CA PRO A 134 3.25 -4.78 17.21
C PRO A 134 1.95 -4.86 16.38
N SER A 135 1.48 -3.72 15.91
CA SER A 135 0.25 -3.60 15.12
C SER A 135 0.52 -3.25 13.66
N MET A 136 -0.25 -3.88 12.76
CA MET A 136 -0.08 -3.77 11.31
C MET A 136 -1.28 -3.06 10.69
N ALA A 137 -1.14 -1.80 10.36
CA ALA A 137 -2.17 -1.10 9.59
C ALA A 137 -2.12 -1.49 8.12
N VAL A 138 -3.20 -2.04 7.58
CA VAL A 138 -3.27 -2.45 6.18
C VAL A 138 -4.04 -1.43 5.37
N ASP A 139 -3.29 -0.66 4.58
CA ASP A 139 -3.84 0.22 3.55
C ASP A 139 -3.78 -0.41 2.15
N THR A 140 -4.12 0.35 1.11
CA THR A 140 -4.07 -0.15 -0.26
C THR A 140 -2.66 -0.48 -0.74
N HIS A 141 -1.61 0.17 -0.20
CA HIS A 141 -0.22 -0.14 -0.51
C HIS A 141 0.22 -1.43 0.16
N VAL A 142 0.04 -1.54 1.47
CA VAL A 142 0.33 -2.77 2.24
C VAL A 142 -0.39 -3.96 1.64
N PHE A 143 -1.70 -3.83 1.40
CA PHE A 143 -2.52 -4.88 0.79
C PHE A 143 -1.95 -5.37 -0.54
N ARG A 144 -1.68 -4.43 -1.44
CA ARG A 144 -1.16 -4.75 -2.78
C ARG A 144 0.23 -5.37 -2.74
N VAL A 145 1.14 -4.75 -1.98
CA VAL A 145 2.54 -5.18 -1.94
C VAL A 145 2.67 -6.55 -1.29
N ALA A 146 2.02 -6.78 -0.14
CA ALA A 146 2.02 -8.06 0.55
C ALA A 146 1.53 -9.21 -0.35
N ASN A 147 0.43 -8.98 -1.08
CA ASN A 147 -0.11 -9.97 -2.02
C ASN A 147 0.85 -10.20 -3.21
N ARG A 148 1.42 -9.13 -3.80
CA ARG A 148 2.35 -9.25 -4.94
C ARG A 148 3.65 -9.92 -4.56
N LEU A 149 4.21 -9.59 -3.42
CA LEU A 149 5.42 -10.26 -2.92
C LEU A 149 5.15 -11.73 -2.60
N GLY A 150 3.89 -12.11 -2.33
CA GLY A 150 3.49 -13.46 -1.92
C GLY A 150 3.77 -13.71 -0.43
N LEU A 151 3.76 -12.65 0.38
CA LEU A 151 3.75 -12.72 1.85
C LEU A 151 2.39 -13.21 2.34
N THR A 152 1.31 -12.96 1.57
CA THR A 152 -0.03 -13.43 1.88
C THR A 152 -0.52 -14.45 0.85
N ARG A 153 -1.45 -15.31 1.26
CA ARG A 153 -2.08 -16.32 0.40
C ARG A 153 -3.59 -16.18 0.48
N ASN A 154 -4.24 -15.99 -0.67
CA ASN A 154 -5.69 -15.85 -0.79
C ASN A 154 -6.31 -14.81 0.17
N ALA A 155 -5.55 -13.79 0.55
CA ALA A 155 -6.03 -12.71 1.40
C ALA A 155 -6.75 -11.67 0.55
N THR A 156 -8.08 -11.64 0.65
CA THR A 156 -8.98 -10.76 -0.12
C THR A 156 -9.46 -9.56 0.68
N THR A 157 -9.20 -9.51 1.99
CA THR A 157 -9.58 -8.42 2.88
C THR A 157 -8.36 -7.84 3.61
N PRO A 158 -8.38 -6.56 4.01
CA PRO A 158 -7.31 -5.98 4.82
C PRO A 158 -7.05 -6.75 6.12
N LEU A 159 -8.09 -7.21 6.80
CA LEU A 159 -7.97 -8.01 8.02
C LEU A 159 -7.27 -9.35 7.79
N ALA A 160 -7.55 -10.01 6.65
CA ALA A 160 -6.87 -11.27 6.30
C ALA A 160 -5.37 -11.04 6.01
N VAL A 161 -5.03 -9.90 5.38
CA VAL A 161 -3.63 -9.51 5.16
C VAL A 161 -2.94 -9.20 6.48
N GLU A 162 -3.56 -8.40 7.35
CA GLU A 162 -3.07 -8.05 8.69
C GLU A 162 -2.71 -9.31 9.49
N LYS A 163 -3.66 -10.24 9.64
CA LYS A 163 -3.45 -11.49 10.39
C LYS A 163 -2.29 -12.31 9.84
N GLN A 164 -2.21 -12.45 8.51
CA GLN A 164 -1.14 -13.24 7.89
C GLN A 164 0.22 -12.57 7.96
N LEU A 165 0.30 -11.23 7.98
CA LEU A 165 1.57 -10.54 8.16
C LEU A 165 2.08 -10.68 9.60
N ILE A 166 1.21 -10.46 10.59
CA ILE A 166 1.55 -10.59 12.01
C ILE A 166 1.97 -12.03 12.37
N GLU A 167 1.33 -13.04 11.77
CA GLU A 167 1.65 -14.46 12.02
C GLU A 167 3.11 -14.84 11.68
N TYR A 168 3.71 -14.18 10.69
CA TYR A 168 5.03 -14.58 10.15
C TYR A 168 6.13 -13.56 10.39
N LEU A 169 5.80 -12.32 10.71
CA LEU A 169 6.81 -11.29 11.02
C LEU A 169 7.27 -11.44 12.48
N PRO A 170 8.57 -11.28 12.76
CA PRO A 170 9.05 -11.07 14.12
C PRO A 170 8.37 -9.84 14.73
N GLU A 171 7.96 -9.95 16.00
CA GLU A 171 7.17 -8.92 16.69
C GLU A 171 7.82 -7.54 16.61
N GLU A 172 9.13 -7.49 16.88
CA GLU A 172 9.94 -6.28 16.86
C GLU A 172 10.03 -5.60 15.46
N THR A 173 9.72 -6.36 14.38
CA THR A 173 9.78 -5.82 13.01
C THR A 173 8.42 -5.35 12.48
N ILE A 174 7.31 -5.69 13.13
CA ILE A 174 5.96 -5.44 12.61
C ILE A 174 5.74 -3.95 12.32
N ARG A 175 6.12 -3.08 13.26
CA ARG A 175 5.97 -1.62 13.10
C ARG A 175 6.77 -1.07 11.90
N HIS A 176 7.98 -1.56 11.71
CA HIS A 176 8.83 -1.17 10.58
C HIS A 176 8.31 -1.75 9.27
N ALA A 177 7.88 -3.00 9.28
CA ALA A 177 7.34 -3.69 8.11
C ALA A 177 6.11 -3.00 7.51
N HIS A 178 5.28 -2.37 8.34
CA HIS A 178 4.19 -1.51 7.90
C HIS A 178 4.71 -0.38 6.99
N HIS A 179 5.72 0.37 7.44
CA HIS A 179 6.30 1.48 6.68
C HIS A 179 7.06 0.99 5.45
N TRP A 180 7.81 -0.12 5.54
CA TRP A 180 8.48 -0.72 4.38
C TRP A 180 7.51 -1.04 3.26
N LEU A 181 6.37 -1.67 3.58
CA LEU A 181 5.34 -2.02 2.60
C LEU A 181 4.67 -0.78 1.99
N ILE A 182 4.39 0.25 2.80
CA ILE A 182 3.82 1.52 2.30
C ILE A 182 4.80 2.21 1.36
N LEU A 183 6.03 2.48 1.79
CA LEU A 183 7.01 3.22 1.02
C LEU A 183 7.39 2.48 -0.27
N HIS A 184 7.60 1.15 -0.18
CA HIS A 184 7.80 0.34 -1.38
C HIS A 184 6.61 0.40 -2.34
N GLY A 185 5.39 0.41 -1.82
CA GLY A 185 4.16 0.55 -2.60
C GLY A 185 3.98 1.93 -3.23
N ARG A 186 4.43 2.99 -2.57
CA ARG A 186 4.36 4.37 -3.09
C ARG A 186 5.37 4.63 -4.19
N TYR A 187 6.58 4.14 -4.05
CA TYR A 187 7.70 4.59 -4.88
C TYR A 187 8.20 3.56 -5.90
N VAL A 188 8.02 2.27 -5.64
CA VAL A 188 8.54 1.18 -6.46
C VAL A 188 7.42 0.29 -7.01
N CYS A 189 6.68 -0.39 -6.13
CA CYS A 189 5.63 -1.33 -6.52
C CYS A 189 4.30 -0.61 -6.78
N LEU A 190 4.26 0.29 -7.77
CA LEU A 190 3.09 1.09 -8.11
C LEU A 190 1.88 0.22 -8.48
N ALA A 191 0.66 0.76 -8.30
CA ALA A 191 -0.58 0.05 -8.64
C ALA A 191 -0.64 -0.30 -10.14
N ARG A 192 -0.40 0.72 -10.98
CA ARG A 192 -0.24 0.58 -12.42
C ARG A 192 1.25 0.69 -12.76
N ARG A 193 1.76 -0.20 -13.63
CA ARG A 193 3.16 -0.20 -14.12
C ARG A 193 4.18 -0.16 -12.98
N PRO A 194 4.26 -1.21 -12.13
CA PRO A 194 5.28 -1.29 -11.09
C PRO A 194 6.67 -1.24 -11.72
N LYS A 195 7.61 -0.57 -11.06
CA LYS A 195 8.98 -0.37 -11.54
C LYS A 195 9.84 -1.63 -11.28
N CYS A 196 9.45 -2.75 -11.88
CA CYS A 196 10.10 -4.04 -11.61
C CYS A 196 11.55 -4.08 -12.10
N GLU A 197 11.90 -3.32 -13.14
CA GLU A 197 13.25 -3.27 -13.72
C GLU A 197 14.31 -2.74 -12.73
N VAL A 198 13.89 -1.85 -11.83
CA VAL A 198 14.77 -1.25 -10.82
C VAL A 198 14.41 -1.71 -9.40
N CYS A 199 13.51 -2.69 -9.26
CA CYS A 199 13.09 -3.18 -7.96
C CYS A 199 14.14 -4.14 -7.38
N PRO A 200 14.76 -3.83 -6.24
CA PRO A 200 15.85 -4.63 -5.68
C PRO A 200 15.41 -5.95 -5.06
N ILE A 201 14.10 -6.15 -4.87
CA ILE A 201 13.53 -7.34 -4.21
C ILE A 201 12.83 -8.30 -5.16
N THR A 202 13.14 -8.24 -6.46
CA THR A 202 12.55 -9.13 -7.47
C THR A 202 12.88 -10.60 -7.24
N TYR A 203 14.04 -10.90 -6.63
CA TYR A 203 14.53 -12.26 -6.39
C TYR A 203 13.61 -13.12 -5.51
N PHE A 204 12.83 -12.51 -4.63
CA PHE A 204 11.80 -13.22 -3.85
C PHE A 204 10.36 -12.85 -4.20
N CYS A 205 10.16 -11.94 -5.17
CA CYS A 205 8.82 -11.44 -5.52
C CYS A 205 8.03 -12.47 -6.34
N LYS A 206 6.89 -12.94 -5.81
CA LYS A 206 6.02 -13.90 -6.51
C LYS A 206 5.41 -13.32 -7.78
N TYR A 207 5.00 -12.06 -7.74
CA TYR A 207 4.39 -11.37 -8.87
C TYR A 207 5.38 -11.22 -10.04
N TYR A 208 6.62 -10.83 -9.74
CA TYR A 208 7.67 -10.73 -10.78
C TYR A 208 7.97 -12.08 -11.42
N ALA A 209 8.15 -13.13 -10.62
CA ALA A 209 8.37 -14.47 -11.13
C ALA A 209 7.22 -14.93 -12.06
N TYR A 210 5.96 -14.66 -11.68
CA TYR A 210 4.80 -14.96 -12.51
C TYR A 210 4.82 -14.19 -13.84
N GLN A 211 5.14 -12.88 -13.81
CA GLN A 211 5.23 -12.07 -15.04
C GLN A 211 6.31 -12.58 -16.00
N GLN A 212 7.48 -12.97 -15.49
CA GLN A 212 8.56 -13.52 -16.32
C GLN A 212 8.10 -14.81 -17.01
N THR A 213 7.46 -15.70 -16.28
CA THR A 213 6.92 -16.95 -16.84
C THR A 213 5.86 -16.68 -17.90
N ALA A 214 4.88 -15.81 -17.63
CA ALA A 214 3.85 -15.44 -18.58
C ALA A 214 4.43 -14.82 -19.87
N THR A 215 5.40 -13.94 -19.74
CA THR A 215 6.09 -13.33 -20.89
C THR A 215 6.86 -14.37 -21.72
N ALA A 216 7.53 -15.29 -21.06
CA ALA A 216 8.27 -16.38 -21.73
C ALA A 216 7.31 -17.28 -22.53
N LEU A 217 6.17 -17.66 -21.93
CA LEU A 217 5.14 -18.47 -22.61
C LEU A 217 4.55 -17.75 -23.83
N THR A 218 4.27 -16.44 -23.69
CA THR A 218 3.73 -15.64 -24.80
C THR A 218 4.72 -15.54 -25.95
N LYS A 219 6.01 -15.33 -25.65
CA LYS A 219 7.07 -15.28 -26.68
C LYS A 219 7.24 -16.66 -27.38
N ALA A 220 7.19 -17.75 -26.61
CA ALA A 220 7.27 -19.09 -27.18
C ALA A 220 6.11 -19.38 -28.13
N ALA A 221 4.87 -19.09 -27.72
CA ALA A 221 3.69 -19.26 -28.56
C ALA A 221 3.73 -18.39 -29.83
N ALA A 222 4.25 -17.15 -29.74
CA ALA A 222 4.41 -16.30 -30.91
C ALA A 222 5.46 -16.84 -31.88
N ALA A 223 6.57 -17.38 -31.38
CA ALA A 223 7.60 -18.01 -32.20
C ALA A 223 7.09 -19.26 -32.91
N GLU A 224 6.29 -20.08 -32.24
CA GLU A 224 5.67 -21.27 -32.83
C GLU A 224 4.68 -20.92 -33.96
N ARG A 225 3.80 -19.96 -33.75
CA ARG A 225 2.90 -19.42 -34.78
C ARG A 225 3.64 -18.86 -35.99
N LYS A 226 4.79 -18.24 -35.78
CA LYS A 226 5.63 -17.72 -36.87
C LYS A 226 6.20 -18.88 -37.68
N LYS A 227 6.73 -19.94 -37.05
CA LYS A 227 7.25 -21.14 -37.73
C LYS A 227 6.16 -21.85 -38.54
N GLU A 228 4.95 -21.98 -38.00
CA GLU A 228 3.83 -22.57 -38.70
C GLU A 228 3.44 -21.77 -39.95
N ARG A 229 3.40 -20.44 -39.86
CA ARG A 229 3.13 -19.57 -41.02
C ARG A 229 4.18 -19.73 -42.12
N GLU A 230 5.46 -19.73 -41.73
CA GLU A 230 6.57 -19.91 -42.67
C GLU A 230 6.52 -21.30 -43.34
N ALA A 231 6.23 -22.36 -42.60
CA ALA A 231 6.05 -23.69 -43.13
C ALA A 231 4.87 -23.75 -44.10
N GLN A 232 3.75 -23.11 -43.78
CA GLN A 232 2.58 -23.03 -44.64
C GLN A 232 2.87 -22.26 -45.95
N GLN A 233 3.61 -21.18 -45.88
CA GLN A 233 4.04 -20.43 -47.07
C GLN A 233 4.95 -21.25 -47.96
N ARG A 234 5.93 -21.96 -47.40
CA ARG A 234 6.84 -22.86 -48.13
C ARG A 234 6.06 -23.98 -48.84
N ARG A 235 5.02 -24.59 -48.17
CA ARG A 235 4.15 -25.63 -48.78
C ARG A 235 3.35 -25.04 -49.93
N LYS A 236 2.84 -23.82 -49.83
CA LYS A 236 2.12 -23.15 -50.93
C LYS A 236 3.03 -22.85 -52.10
N ALA A 237 4.23 -22.32 -51.85
CA ALA A 237 5.24 -22.06 -52.89
C ALA A 237 5.66 -23.30 -53.61
N ASN A 238 5.92 -24.40 -52.89
CA ASN A 238 6.25 -25.68 -53.51
C ASN A 238 5.13 -26.26 -54.38
N LYS A 239 3.86 -26.18 -53.93
CA LYS A 239 2.73 -26.57 -54.72
C LYS A 239 2.58 -25.78 -56.02
N LEU A 240 2.79 -24.46 -55.93
CA LEU A 240 2.74 -23.58 -57.10
C LEU A 240 3.87 -23.91 -58.10
N SER A 241 5.10 -24.05 -57.63
CA SER A 241 6.24 -24.47 -58.44
C SER A 241 6.01 -25.82 -59.12
N THR A 242 5.47 -26.80 -58.41
CA THR A 242 5.15 -28.12 -58.99
C THR A 242 4.04 -28.04 -60.03
N ALA A 243 3.03 -27.14 -59.83
CA ALA A 243 1.98 -26.90 -60.80
C ALA A 243 2.52 -26.26 -62.09
N LEU A 244 3.38 -25.24 -61.97
CA LEU A 244 4.04 -24.57 -63.11
C LEU A 244 4.88 -25.56 -63.96
N LYS A 245 5.70 -26.40 -63.33
CA LYS A 245 6.47 -27.44 -64.04
C LYS A 245 5.60 -28.45 -64.81
N LYS A 246 4.39 -28.73 -64.36
CA LYS A 246 3.45 -29.61 -65.09
C LYS A 246 2.85 -28.95 -66.31
N PHE A 247 2.79 -27.62 -66.38
CA PHE A 247 2.33 -26.89 -67.59
C PHE A 247 3.44 -26.79 -68.64
N GLU A 248 4.69 -26.60 -68.25
CA GLU A 248 5.86 -26.51 -69.19
C GLU A 248 6.19 -27.82 -69.89
N VAL A 249 5.75 -28.98 -69.42
CA VAL A 249 6.03 -30.33 -70.03
C VAL A 249 4.91 -30.76 -71.02
N LYS A 250 3.89 -29.91 -71.28
CA LYS A 250 2.81 -30.23 -72.21
C LYS A 250 2.85 -29.48 -73.55
N GLU A 251 3.89 -28.70 -73.79
CA GLU A 251 4.25 -28.17 -75.11
C GLU A 251 5.34 -29.05 -75.75
#